data_877ca622938a6975911fad8aa11a91cb
#
_entry.id   877ca622938a6975911fad8aa11a91cb
#
_cell.length_a   1.000
_cell.length_b   1.000
_cell.length_c   1.000
_cell.angle_alpha   90.00
_cell.angle_beta   90.00
_cell.angle_gamma   90.00
#
_symmetry.space_group_name_H-M   'P 1'
#
loop_
_entity.id
_entity.type
_entity.pdbx_description
1 polymer ?
#
loop_
_entity_poly.entity_id
_entity_poly.type
_entity_poly.pdbx_seq_one_letter_code
_entity_poly.pdbx_strand_id
1 'polypeptide(L)'
;MREINVSTNEAGQRLDKLLRKYMKNANTSFIYKMLRKKNIVLNDKKAEGKEILNLGDSVKMYFSEETFATMTGRSGQNSESADTNRTAAANASAKRACPASDQTSSTGKSNAQMYRNESSGNTSERREKRAFDEEGFRKHIVYEDENLLVLNKPSGWLSQSDASGLPSVNERCLQYLMATGALTEAQLQTFKPGIANRLDRNTSGLILFGKTLPALQALATLLRDRTMEKYYLAIV
;
A
#
# COMPACT_ATOMS: atom_id res chain seq x y z
N MET A 1 5.70 -6.74 -24.69
CA MET A 1 5.30 -5.31 -24.61
C MET A 1 4.07 -5.21 -23.74
N ARG A 2 4.04 -4.28 -22.79
CA ARG A 2 2.84 -3.97 -21.98
C ARG A 2 2.52 -2.51 -22.08
N GLU A 3 1.23 -2.22 -22.06
CA GLU A 3 0.67 -0.88 -22.18
C GLU A 3 -0.26 -0.59 -21.00
N ILE A 4 -0.16 0.60 -20.45
CA ILE A 4 -1.06 1.13 -19.42
C ILE A 4 -1.72 2.37 -20.02
N ASN A 5 -3.02 2.34 -20.14
CA ASN A 5 -3.81 3.51 -20.50
C ASN A 5 -4.21 4.24 -19.22
N VAL A 6 -3.86 5.51 -19.14
CA VAL A 6 -4.12 6.38 -17.99
C VAL A 6 -5.63 6.66 -17.92
N SER A 7 -6.26 6.15 -16.87
CA SER A 7 -7.66 6.40 -16.55
C SER A 7 -7.82 7.61 -15.63
N THR A 8 -9.04 7.92 -15.27
CA THR A 8 -9.36 9.00 -14.30
C THR A 8 -8.64 8.80 -12.96
N ASN A 9 -8.37 7.54 -12.58
CA ASN A 9 -7.71 7.22 -11.30
C ASN A 9 -6.20 7.46 -11.30
N GLU A 10 -5.57 7.50 -12.48
CA GLU A 10 -4.13 7.71 -12.63
C GLU A 10 -3.78 9.11 -13.12
N ALA A 11 -4.74 9.84 -13.70
CA ALA A 11 -4.53 11.20 -14.18
C ALA A 11 -4.11 12.14 -13.04
N GLY A 12 -3.26 13.13 -13.36
CA GLY A 12 -2.76 14.11 -12.40
C GLY A 12 -1.59 13.65 -11.53
N GLN A 13 -1.11 12.41 -11.68
CA GLN A 13 0.12 11.96 -11.01
C GLN A 13 1.33 12.03 -11.95
N ARG A 14 2.52 12.05 -11.37
CA ARG A 14 3.76 12.00 -12.15
C ARG A 14 4.01 10.58 -12.66
N LEU A 15 4.58 10.49 -13.87
CA LEU A 15 4.93 9.21 -14.52
C LEU A 15 5.83 8.34 -13.62
N ASP A 16 6.86 8.91 -12.96
CA ASP A 16 7.73 8.15 -12.07
C ASP A 16 6.99 7.56 -10.86
N LYS A 17 5.96 8.23 -10.35
CA LYS A 17 5.12 7.72 -9.26
C LYS A 17 4.22 6.57 -9.71
N LEU A 18 3.63 6.67 -10.90
CA LEU A 18 2.87 5.58 -11.49
C LEU A 18 3.74 4.34 -11.66
N LEU A 19 4.91 4.51 -12.27
CA LEU A 19 5.85 3.40 -12.53
C LEU A 19 6.33 2.71 -11.25
N ARG A 20 6.61 3.47 -10.17
CA ARG A 20 6.98 2.87 -8.86
C ARG A 20 5.86 2.06 -8.24
N LYS A 21 4.62 2.47 -8.40
CA LYS A 21 3.48 1.71 -7.89
C LYS A 21 3.27 0.44 -8.70
N TYR A 22 3.44 0.53 -10.00
CA TYR A 22 3.24 -0.58 -10.91
C TYR A 22 4.37 -1.63 -10.82
N MET A 23 5.62 -1.17 -10.70
CA MET A 23 6.81 -2.00 -10.57
C MET A 23 7.34 -1.93 -9.13
N LYS A 24 6.69 -2.61 -8.19
CA LYS A 24 6.98 -2.54 -6.75
C LYS A 24 8.42 -2.92 -6.38
N ASN A 25 9.03 -3.83 -7.14
CA ASN A 25 10.39 -4.32 -6.91
C ASN A 25 11.45 -3.51 -7.69
N ALA A 26 11.04 -2.56 -8.53
CA ALA A 26 11.96 -1.72 -9.27
C ALA A 26 12.45 -0.55 -8.43
N ASN A 27 13.77 -0.39 -8.30
CA ASN A 27 14.32 0.80 -7.67
C ASN A 27 14.22 2.02 -8.60
N THR A 28 14.27 3.20 -8.00
CA THR A 28 14.16 4.47 -8.73
C THR A 28 15.19 4.60 -9.85
N SER A 29 16.44 4.18 -9.60
CA SER A 29 17.53 4.25 -10.59
C SER A 29 17.25 3.39 -11.82
N PHE A 30 16.64 2.21 -11.62
CA PHE A 30 16.22 1.33 -12.70
C PHE A 30 15.15 2.01 -13.58
N ILE A 31 14.12 2.61 -12.98
CA ILE A 31 13.04 3.28 -13.70
C ILE A 31 13.62 4.40 -14.59
N TYR A 32 14.47 5.28 -14.03
CA TYR A 32 15.09 6.36 -14.80
C TYR A 32 16.06 5.85 -15.88
N LYS A 33 16.76 4.73 -15.64
CA LYS A 33 17.59 4.07 -16.66
C LYS A 33 16.74 3.58 -17.83
N MET A 34 15.55 3.02 -17.55
CA MET A 34 14.67 2.50 -18.60
C MET A 34 13.99 3.61 -19.40
N LEU A 35 13.62 4.72 -18.76
CA LEU A 35 13.14 5.93 -19.43
C LEU A 35 14.20 6.50 -20.38
N ARG A 36 15.46 6.63 -19.92
CA ARG A 36 16.58 7.09 -20.76
C ARG A 36 16.83 6.20 -21.98
N LYS A 37 16.72 4.87 -21.81
CA LYS A 37 16.89 3.89 -22.88
C LYS A 37 15.69 3.77 -23.82
N LYS A 38 14.60 4.52 -23.60
CA LYS A 38 13.33 4.42 -24.33
C LYS A 38 12.64 3.06 -24.19
N ASN A 39 12.98 2.27 -23.16
CA ASN A 39 12.28 1.03 -22.84
C ASN A 39 10.94 1.32 -22.15
N ILE A 40 10.76 2.54 -21.66
CA ILE A 40 9.50 3.09 -21.20
C ILE A 40 9.26 4.38 -21.96
N VAL A 41 8.10 4.49 -22.59
CA VAL A 41 7.72 5.67 -23.36
C VAL A 41 6.32 6.14 -22.95
N LEU A 42 6.08 7.42 -23.08
CA LEU A 42 4.79 8.07 -22.87
C LEU A 42 4.28 8.59 -24.20
N ASN A 43 3.10 8.13 -24.65
CA ASN A 43 2.51 8.49 -25.94
C ASN A 43 3.52 8.31 -27.11
N ASP A 44 4.23 7.18 -27.11
CA ASP A 44 5.28 6.82 -28.08
C ASP A 44 6.49 7.79 -28.13
N LYS A 45 6.58 8.71 -27.15
CA LYS A 45 7.68 9.65 -27.01
C LYS A 45 8.57 9.31 -25.82
N LYS A 46 9.84 9.71 -25.91
CA LYS A 46 10.77 9.60 -24.79
C LYS A 46 10.27 10.44 -23.62
N ALA A 47 10.25 9.86 -22.43
CA ALA A 47 9.84 10.52 -21.20
C ALA A 47 11.00 10.62 -20.21
N GLU A 48 10.95 11.61 -19.33
CA GLU A 48 11.94 11.86 -18.28
C GLU A 48 11.47 11.39 -16.89
N GLY A 49 10.17 11.07 -16.76
CA GLY A 49 9.56 10.58 -15.52
C GLY A 49 8.96 11.68 -14.64
N LYS A 50 9.16 12.96 -15.00
CA LYS A 50 8.60 14.11 -14.26
C LYS A 50 7.26 14.57 -14.81
N GLU A 51 6.87 14.08 -15.97
CA GLU A 51 5.66 14.43 -16.68
C GLU A 51 4.42 14.12 -15.81
N ILE A 52 3.46 15.03 -15.84
CA ILE A 52 2.13 14.82 -15.25
C ILE A 52 1.29 14.09 -16.28
N LEU A 53 0.72 12.97 -15.87
CA LEU A 53 -0.12 12.14 -16.72
C LEU A 53 -1.50 12.75 -16.88
N ASN A 54 -1.99 12.77 -18.09
CA ASN A 54 -3.35 13.19 -18.42
C ASN A 54 -4.24 11.98 -18.71
N LEU A 55 -5.56 12.18 -18.64
CA LEU A 55 -6.51 11.16 -19.03
C LEU A 55 -6.29 10.76 -20.50
N GLY A 56 -6.22 9.45 -20.76
CA GLY A 56 -6.00 8.90 -22.10
C GLY A 56 -4.54 8.78 -22.52
N ASP A 57 -3.58 9.22 -21.69
CA ASP A 57 -2.16 8.97 -21.96
C ASP A 57 -1.86 7.46 -21.97
N SER A 58 -0.98 7.05 -22.91
CA SER A 58 -0.51 5.67 -23.02
C SER A 58 0.94 5.55 -22.55
N VAL A 59 1.18 4.67 -21.58
CA VAL A 59 2.52 4.32 -21.10
C VAL A 59 2.87 2.93 -21.59
N LYS A 60 3.81 2.85 -22.54
CA LYS A 60 4.28 1.58 -23.10
C LYS A 60 5.60 1.17 -22.50
N MET A 61 5.71 -0.11 -22.16
CA MET A 61 6.89 -0.71 -21.53
C MET A 61 7.40 -1.89 -22.37
N TYR A 62 8.65 -1.79 -22.80
CA TYR A 62 9.32 -2.78 -23.64
C TYR A 62 10.31 -3.59 -22.81
N PHE A 63 9.79 -4.58 -22.06
CA PHE A 63 10.59 -5.52 -21.26
C PHE A 63 10.30 -6.97 -21.67
N SER A 64 11.26 -7.88 -21.40
CA SER A 64 10.97 -9.31 -21.42
C SER A 64 9.98 -9.67 -20.30
N GLU A 65 9.20 -10.71 -20.50
CA GLU A 65 8.23 -11.19 -19.51
C GLU A 65 8.90 -11.54 -18.17
N GLU A 66 10.10 -12.10 -18.20
CA GLU A 66 10.90 -12.42 -17.01
C GLU A 66 11.25 -11.15 -16.20
N THR A 67 11.76 -10.12 -16.90
CA THR A 67 12.08 -8.83 -16.25
C THR A 67 10.83 -8.21 -15.67
N PHE A 68 9.71 -8.33 -16.40
CA PHE A 68 8.45 -7.79 -15.95
C PHE A 68 7.92 -8.50 -14.70
N ALA A 69 7.94 -9.84 -14.69
CA ALA A 69 7.54 -10.65 -13.55
C ALA A 69 8.37 -10.33 -12.30
N THR A 70 9.70 -10.21 -12.47
CA THR A 70 10.62 -9.84 -11.39
C THR A 70 10.31 -8.45 -10.82
N MET A 71 10.05 -7.47 -11.68
CA MET A 71 9.83 -6.06 -11.27
C MET A 71 8.43 -5.83 -10.68
N THR A 72 7.44 -6.61 -11.09
CA THR A 72 6.05 -6.49 -10.56
C THR A 72 5.79 -7.38 -9.36
N GLY A 73 6.72 -8.30 -9.01
CA GLY A 73 6.54 -9.26 -7.91
C GLY A 73 5.57 -10.39 -8.23
N ARG A 74 5.31 -10.67 -9.52
CA ARG A 74 4.43 -11.73 -10.00
C ARG A 74 5.18 -13.03 -10.35
N SER A 75 6.28 -13.33 -9.66
CA SER A 75 6.95 -14.63 -9.81
C SER A 75 6.22 -15.66 -8.94
N GLY A 76 5.37 -16.46 -9.58
CA GLY A 76 4.79 -17.63 -8.91
C GLY A 76 3.52 -18.15 -9.54
N GLN A 77 3.64 -18.84 -10.68
CA GLN A 77 3.07 -20.17 -10.97
C GLN A 77 3.24 -20.49 -12.46
N ASN A 78 3.99 -21.54 -12.67
CA ASN A 78 4.27 -22.32 -13.88
C ASN A 78 5.61 -22.06 -14.53
N SER A 79 6.57 -22.88 -14.14
CA SER A 79 7.40 -23.66 -15.05
C SER A 79 8.15 -24.72 -14.25
N GLU A 80 7.76 -25.94 -14.44
CA GLU A 80 8.60 -27.12 -14.23
C GLU A 80 9.79 -27.09 -15.19
N SER A 81 10.92 -27.55 -14.63
CA SER A 81 12.04 -28.20 -15.31
C SER A 81 12.84 -27.44 -16.39
N ALA A 82 14.06 -27.11 -16.05
CA ALA A 82 15.23 -27.68 -16.71
C ALA A 82 16.53 -27.31 -15.98
N ASP A 83 17.21 -28.32 -15.59
CA ASP A 83 18.55 -28.54 -15.10
C ASP A 83 19.63 -27.77 -15.87
N THR A 84 20.68 -27.34 -15.23
CA THR A 84 22.10 -27.63 -15.33
C THR A 84 23.02 -26.49 -14.98
N ASN A 85 23.67 -26.63 -13.83
CA ASN A 85 25.12 -26.71 -13.64
C ASN A 85 26.07 -25.61 -14.14
N ARG A 86 26.97 -25.21 -13.22
CA ARG A 86 28.32 -24.61 -13.32
C ARG A 86 28.39 -23.12 -12.97
N THR A 87 29.28 -22.67 -12.13
CA THR A 87 30.48 -23.15 -11.43
C THR A 87 30.87 -22.10 -10.40
N ALA A 88 31.49 -22.57 -9.34
CA ALA A 88 32.08 -21.81 -8.26
C ALA A 88 33.29 -20.96 -8.71
N ALA A 89 33.46 -19.83 -8.08
CA ALA A 89 34.79 -19.30 -7.73
C ALA A 89 34.64 -18.27 -6.61
N ALA A 90 34.97 -18.67 -5.51
CA ALA A 90 35.81 -18.22 -4.41
C ALA A 90 36.44 -16.82 -4.57
N ASN A 91 36.26 -15.96 -3.57
CA ASN A 91 37.41 -15.41 -2.87
C ASN A 91 37.05 -14.89 -1.47
N ALA A 92 37.82 -15.38 -0.57
CA ALA A 92 37.85 -15.12 0.86
C ALA A 92 38.68 -13.86 1.16
N SER A 93 38.52 -13.40 2.37
CA SER A 93 39.37 -12.57 3.23
C SER A 93 38.70 -11.25 3.63
N ALA A 94 38.67 -10.80 4.86
CA ALA A 94 39.45 -11.18 6.06
C ALA A 94 38.71 -10.72 7.31
N LYS A 95 38.90 -11.47 8.34
CA LYS A 95 38.65 -11.22 9.75
C LYS A 95 39.19 -9.87 10.25
N ARG A 96 38.47 -9.22 11.15
CA ARG A 96 39.11 -8.68 12.37
C ARG A 96 38.12 -8.76 13.53
N ALA A 97 38.59 -9.41 14.56
CA ALA A 97 37.97 -9.67 15.83
C ALA A 97 38.49 -8.71 16.90
N CYS A 98 37.66 -8.56 17.94
CA CYS A 98 37.97 -8.40 19.37
C CYS A 98 38.29 -7.00 19.91
N PRO A 99 38.16 -6.79 21.24
CA PRO A 99 37.72 -7.70 22.31
C PRO A 99 36.73 -7.09 23.33
N ALA A 100 36.33 -7.97 24.25
CA ALA A 100 35.51 -7.76 25.44
C ALA A 100 36.28 -7.10 26.60
N SER A 101 35.53 -6.49 27.52
CA SER A 101 35.82 -6.38 28.96
C SER A 101 34.48 -6.14 29.65
N ASP A 102 33.98 -6.97 30.41
CA ASP A 102 34.19 -7.57 31.73
C ASP A 102 33.57 -6.74 32.89
N GLN A 103 32.65 -7.41 33.62
CA GLN A 103 32.28 -7.32 35.04
C GLN A 103 31.61 -6.05 35.58
N THR A 104 30.50 -6.13 36.33
CA THR A 104 30.26 -6.87 37.57
C THR A 104 28.79 -6.77 38.01
N SER A 105 28.22 -7.87 38.46
CA SER A 105 27.42 -8.21 39.65
C SER A 105 26.48 -7.19 40.28
N SER A 106 25.19 -7.52 40.49
CA SER A 106 24.67 -7.99 41.79
C SER A 106 23.14 -8.20 41.77
N THR A 107 22.75 -9.38 42.14
CA THR A 107 21.68 -9.86 43.04
C THR A 107 20.34 -9.14 43.14
N GLY A 108 19.27 -9.90 42.84
CA GLY A 108 17.90 -9.64 43.24
C GLY A 108 16.97 -10.78 42.85
N LYS A 109 16.95 -11.85 43.71
CA LYS A 109 16.00 -12.98 43.62
C LYS A 109 14.59 -12.50 43.95
N SER A 110 13.61 -12.94 43.20
CA SER A 110 12.51 -13.83 43.62
C SER A 110 11.20 -13.46 42.92
N ASN A 111 10.65 -14.31 42.25
CA ASN A 111 9.38 -15.01 42.20
C ASN A 111 8.99 -15.32 40.73
N ALA A 112 9.59 -16.40 40.24
CA ALA A 112 9.02 -17.16 39.14
C ALA A 112 8.34 -18.36 39.79
N GLN A 113 7.01 -18.41 39.66
CA GLN A 113 6.30 -19.70 39.56
C GLN A 113 4.82 -19.46 39.43
N MET A 114 4.27 -20.21 38.51
CA MET A 114 2.84 -20.42 38.15
C MET A 114 2.32 -19.53 37.04
N TYR A 115 2.55 -20.00 35.83
CA TYR A 115 1.54 -20.42 34.87
C TYR A 115 2.25 -21.15 33.73
N ARG A 116 2.39 -22.46 33.93
CA ARG A 116 2.71 -23.41 32.86
C ARG A 116 1.42 -23.92 32.25
N ASN A 117 1.49 -24.07 30.93
CA ASN A 117 0.64 -24.85 30.03
C ASN A 117 -0.74 -24.22 29.76
N GLU A 118 -1.03 -23.89 28.52
CA GLU A 118 -1.32 -24.87 27.47
C GLU A 118 -1.43 -24.23 26.10
N SER A 119 -1.06 -25.02 25.12
CA SER A 119 -1.37 -24.97 23.68
C SER A 119 -0.62 -23.96 22.83
N SER A 120 0.56 -24.41 22.39
CA SER A 120 1.05 -24.15 21.03
C SER A 120 0.05 -24.74 20.04
N GLY A 121 -0.98 -24.00 19.72
CA GLY A 121 -1.95 -24.23 18.67
C GLY A 121 -1.86 -23.12 17.67
N ASN A 122 -1.32 -23.46 16.55
CA ASN A 122 -1.41 -22.87 15.23
C ASN A 122 -2.25 -21.58 15.12
N THR A 123 -1.64 -20.42 15.40
CA THR A 123 -2.28 -19.10 15.28
C THR A 123 -2.31 -18.60 13.83
N SER A 124 -1.83 -19.38 12.87
CA SER A 124 -1.82 -19.04 11.45
C SER A 124 -3.11 -19.39 10.70
N GLU A 125 -3.95 -20.27 11.24
CA GLU A 125 -5.17 -20.75 10.55
C GLU A 125 -6.47 -20.03 10.96
N ARG A 126 -6.46 -19.16 11.95
CA ARG A 126 -7.67 -18.40 12.37
C ARG A 126 -7.82 -17.03 11.73
N ARG A 127 -7.10 -16.71 10.67
CA ARG A 127 -7.47 -15.65 9.72
C ARG A 127 -8.44 -16.20 8.66
N GLU A 128 -9.47 -16.90 9.05
CA GLU A 128 -10.65 -16.97 8.20
C GLU A 128 -11.03 -15.53 7.87
N LYS A 129 -10.91 -15.19 6.59
CA LYS A 129 -11.42 -13.95 6.00
C LYS A 129 -12.90 -13.89 6.37
N ARG A 130 -13.25 -13.28 7.50
CA ARG A 130 -14.63 -12.91 7.73
C ARG A 130 -15.04 -12.13 6.51
N ALA A 131 -16.02 -12.65 5.79
CA ALA A 131 -16.58 -11.95 4.64
C ALA A 131 -16.89 -10.52 5.07
N PHE A 132 -16.53 -9.56 4.23
CA PHE A 132 -16.79 -8.15 4.52
C PHE A 132 -18.29 -7.94 4.66
N ASP A 133 -18.73 -7.43 5.79
CA ASP A 133 -20.12 -7.07 6.03
C ASP A 133 -20.43 -5.75 5.32
N GLU A 134 -20.82 -5.85 4.05
CA GLU A 134 -21.15 -4.71 3.21
C GLU A 134 -22.38 -3.96 3.73
N GLU A 135 -23.42 -4.67 4.13
CA GLU A 135 -24.67 -4.06 4.59
C GLU A 135 -24.46 -3.29 5.91
N GLY A 136 -23.73 -3.88 6.85
CA GLY A 136 -23.34 -3.23 8.08
C GLY A 136 -22.48 -1.99 7.83
N PHE A 137 -21.57 -2.03 6.84
CA PHE A 137 -20.75 -0.90 6.48
C PHE A 137 -21.55 0.23 5.81
N ARG A 138 -22.49 -0.08 4.93
CA ARG A 138 -23.35 0.91 4.24
C ARG A 138 -24.09 1.84 5.20
N LYS A 139 -24.47 1.38 6.38
CA LYS A 139 -25.16 2.18 7.42
C LYS A 139 -24.32 3.37 7.92
N HIS A 140 -23.02 3.31 7.72
CA HIS A 140 -22.09 4.38 8.10
C HIS A 140 -21.81 5.37 6.95
N ILE A 141 -22.25 5.07 5.73
CA ILE A 141 -22.07 5.97 4.58
C ILE A 141 -23.08 7.11 4.67
N VAL A 142 -22.57 8.33 4.66
CA VAL A 142 -23.38 9.56 4.69
C VAL A 142 -23.59 10.11 3.30
N TYR A 143 -22.58 9.97 2.44
CA TYR A 143 -22.61 10.44 1.06
C TYR A 143 -21.66 9.59 0.21
N GLU A 144 -22.05 9.32 -1.01
CA GLU A 144 -21.20 8.63 -1.99
C GLU A 144 -21.53 9.12 -3.41
N ASP A 145 -20.47 9.43 -4.17
CA ASP A 145 -20.53 9.66 -5.61
C ASP A 145 -19.38 8.94 -6.33
N GLU A 146 -19.11 9.26 -7.58
CA GLU A 146 -18.02 8.65 -8.36
C GLU A 146 -16.63 8.95 -7.79
N ASN A 147 -16.45 10.09 -7.12
CA ASN A 147 -15.17 10.63 -6.69
C ASN A 147 -14.95 10.58 -5.19
N LEU A 148 -16.01 10.62 -4.41
CA LEU A 148 -15.99 10.85 -2.97
C LEU A 148 -16.86 9.82 -2.25
N LEU A 149 -16.39 9.39 -1.09
CA LEU A 149 -17.16 8.66 -0.08
C LEU A 149 -17.01 9.39 1.26
N VAL A 150 -18.12 9.73 1.90
CA VAL A 150 -18.15 10.33 3.24
C VAL A 150 -18.73 9.33 4.21
N LEU A 151 -17.97 9.01 5.24
CA LEU A 151 -18.30 8.01 6.23
C LEU A 151 -18.48 8.64 7.61
N ASN A 152 -19.56 8.30 8.31
CA ASN A 152 -19.68 8.58 9.75
C ASN A 152 -18.98 7.46 10.53
N LYS A 153 -17.73 7.72 10.93
CA LYS A 153 -16.92 6.76 11.69
C LYS A 153 -17.50 6.58 13.08
N PRO A 154 -17.86 5.37 13.48
CA PRO A 154 -18.23 5.14 14.89
C PRO A 154 -17.00 5.22 15.80
N SER A 155 -17.24 5.45 17.08
CA SER A 155 -16.21 5.32 18.12
C SER A 155 -15.66 3.89 18.15
N GLY A 156 -14.38 3.73 18.46
CA GLY A 156 -13.68 2.45 18.51
C GLY A 156 -13.02 2.04 17.20
N TRP A 157 -13.39 2.58 16.05
CA TRP A 157 -12.75 2.28 14.78
C TRP A 157 -11.46 3.07 14.58
N LEU A 158 -10.46 2.40 14.01
CA LEU A 158 -9.21 3.03 13.60
C LEU A 158 -9.39 3.76 12.27
N SER A 159 -8.88 4.98 12.14
CA SER A 159 -8.86 5.69 10.86
C SER A 159 -7.86 5.05 9.88
N GLN A 160 -6.67 4.70 10.37
CA GLN A 160 -5.61 4.01 9.62
C GLN A 160 -5.15 2.77 10.39
N SER A 161 -4.57 1.81 9.67
CA SER A 161 -4.02 0.58 10.26
C SER A 161 -2.93 0.89 11.26
N ASP A 162 -2.93 0.17 12.36
CA ASP A 162 -1.89 0.15 13.39
C ASP A 162 -1.38 -1.27 13.63
N ALA A 163 -0.56 -1.43 14.66
CA ALA A 163 -0.01 -2.74 15.03
C ALA A 163 -1.05 -3.71 15.64
N SER A 164 -2.28 -3.27 15.92
CA SER A 164 -3.32 -4.10 16.53
C SER A 164 -3.90 -5.17 15.60
N GLY A 165 -3.68 -5.03 14.28
CA GLY A 165 -4.24 -5.92 13.27
C GLY A 165 -5.75 -5.76 13.06
N LEU A 166 -6.38 -4.78 13.69
CA LEU A 166 -7.80 -4.47 13.48
C LEU A 166 -7.99 -3.72 12.16
N PRO A 167 -9.07 -4.00 11.41
CA PRO A 167 -9.34 -3.32 10.16
C PRO A 167 -9.65 -1.84 10.40
N SER A 168 -8.92 -0.97 9.72
CA SER A 168 -9.13 0.48 9.74
C SER A 168 -10.28 0.90 8.83
N VAL A 169 -10.76 2.15 9.01
CA VAL A 169 -11.74 2.77 8.09
C VAL A 169 -11.22 2.74 6.65
N ASN A 170 -9.94 3.06 6.47
CA ASN A 170 -9.34 3.04 5.12
C ASN A 170 -9.43 1.66 4.46
N GLU A 171 -9.16 0.59 5.21
CA GLU A 171 -9.26 -0.78 4.69
C GLU A 171 -10.71 -1.19 4.44
N ARG A 172 -11.63 -0.83 5.32
CA ARG A 172 -13.06 -1.08 5.15
C ARG A 172 -13.63 -0.39 3.91
N CYS A 173 -13.25 0.87 3.66
CA CYS A 173 -13.63 1.57 2.43
C CYS A 173 -13.10 0.87 1.17
N LEU A 174 -11.85 0.40 1.19
CA LEU A 174 -11.29 -0.35 0.07
C LEU A 174 -12.02 -1.68 -0.15
N GLN A 175 -12.32 -2.42 0.92
CA GLN A 175 -13.10 -3.66 0.84
C GLN A 175 -14.50 -3.42 0.29
N TYR A 176 -15.15 -2.35 0.71
CA TYR A 176 -16.46 -1.93 0.20
C TYR A 176 -16.42 -1.65 -1.31
N LEU A 177 -15.45 -0.85 -1.77
CA LEU A 177 -15.31 -0.52 -3.18
C LEU A 177 -14.98 -1.75 -4.05
N MET A 178 -14.25 -2.72 -3.50
CA MET A 178 -13.98 -3.98 -4.18
C MET A 178 -15.22 -4.88 -4.21
N ALA A 179 -15.99 -4.96 -3.13
CA ALA A 179 -17.21 -5.76 -3.06
C ALA A 179 -18.29 -5.24 -4.02
N THR A 180 -18.42 -3.92 -4.15
CA THR A 180 -19.37 -3.27 -5.09
C THR A 180 -18.88 -3.23 -6.54
N GLY A 181 -17.66 -3.70 -6.82
CA GLY A 181 -17.07 -3.64 -8.16
C GLY A 181 -16.62 -2.25 -8.60
N ALA A 182 -16.72 -1.24 -7.74
CA ALA A 182 -16.28 0.13 -8.03
C ALA A 182 -14.74 0.26 -8.08
N LEU A 183 -14.02 -0.74 -7.56
CA LEU A 183 -12.56 -0.79 -7.55
C LEU A 183 -12.09 -2.21 -7.88
N THR A 184 -11.15 -2.32 -8.82
CA THR A 184 -10.54 -3.59 -9.20
C THR A 184 -9.11 -3.72 -8.65
N GLU A 185 -8.60 -4.95 -8.53
CA GLU A 185 -7.20 -5.18 -8.14
C GLU A 185 -6.20 -4.55 -9.12
N ALA A 186 -6.55 -4.49 -10.40
CA ALA A 186 -5.72 -3.85 -11.41
C ALA A 186 -5.57 -2.35 -11.16
N GLN A 187 -6.65 -1.67 -10.80
CA GLN A 187 -6.65 -0.25 -10.46
C GLN A 187 -5.86 0.04 -9.17
N LEU A 188 -5.89 -0.87 -8.20
CA LEU A 188 -5.08 -0.74 -6.97
C LEU A 188 -3.56 -0.76 -7.22
N GLN A 189 -3.11 -1.28 -8.37
CA GLN A 189 -1.69 -1.28 -8.74
C GLN A 189 -1.20 0.12 -9.14
N THR A 190 -2.07 0.92 -9.72
CA THR A 190 -1.74 2.25 -10.26
C THR A 190 -2.12 3.38 -9.30
N PHE A 191 -3.27 3.25 -8.65
CA PHE A 191 -3.77 4.20 -7.66
C PHE A 191 -4.41 3.47 -6.48
N LYS A 192 -4.15 3.94 -5.28
CA LYS A 192 -4.81 3.45 -4.06
C LYS A 192 -5.68 4.57 -3.48
N PRO A 193 -7.02 4.44 -3.55
CA PRO A 193 -7.94 5.33 -2.86
C PRO A 193 -7.66 5.41 -1.36
N GLY A 194 -8.05 6.49 -0.72
CA GLY A 194 -7.75 6.64 0.70
C GLY A 194 -8.48 7.77 1.40
N ILE A 195 -8.35 7.77 2.72
CA ILE A 195 -8.91 8.82 3.59
C ILE A 195 -8.09 10.11 3.48
N ALA A 196 -8.78 11.25 3.46
CA ALA A 196 -8.16 12.58 3.43
C ALA A 196 -7.92 13.15 4.82
N ASN A 197 -8.77 12.83 5.80
CA ASN A 197 -8.64 13.24 7.19
C ASN A 197 -8.61 12.03 8.14
N ARG A 198 -8.22 12.27 9.38
CA ARG A 198 -8.19 11.26 10.44
C ARG A 198 -8.94 11.77 11.65
N LEU A 199 -9.58 10.84 12.34
CA LEU A 199 -10.13 11.01 13.68
C LEU A 199 -9.48 9.99 14.60
N ASP A 200 -9.32 10.30 15.85
CA ASP A 200 -8.82 9.37 16.85
C ASP A 200 -9.75 8.17 17.01
N ARG A 201 -9.24 7.08 17.56
CA ARG A 201 -9.99 5.83 17.69
C ARG A 201 -11.34 6.03 18.37
N ASN A 202 -11.35 6.77 19.48
CA ASN A 202 -12.55 6.99 20.30
C ASN A 202 -13.41 8.19 19.84
N THR A 203 -12.94 8.96 18.85
CA THR A 203 -13.69 10.05 18.26
C THR A 203 -14.56 9.53 17.13
N SER A 204 -15.86 9.78 17.21
CA SER A 204 -16.81 9.55 16.10
C SER A 204 -16.91 10.76 15.20
N GLY A 205 -17.43 10.60 13.97
CA GLY A 205 -17.68 11.70 13.06
C GLY A 205 -17.22 11.45 11.63
N LEU A 206 -17.18 12.50 10.82
CA LEU A 206 -17.03 12.41 9.38
C LEU A 206 -15.58 12.16 8.97
N ILE A 207 -15.40 11.12 8.17
CA ILE A 207 -14.18 10.83 7.43
C ILE A 207 -14.46 10.99 5.94
N LEU A 208 -13.59 11.74 5.28
CA LEU A 208 -13.62 11.96 3.84
C LEU A 208 -12.68 10.98 3.17
N PHE A 209 -13.18 10.24 2.20
CA PHE A 209 -12.42 9.25 1.45
C PHE A 209 -12.48 9.58 -0.04
N GLY A 210 -11.32 9.81 -0.66
CA GLY A 210 -11.22 10.06 -2.09
C GLY A 210 -11.14 8.75 -2.85
N LYS A 211 -12.11 8.52 -3.75
CA LYS A 211 -12.17 7.35 -4.63
C LYS A 211 -11.24 7.50 -5.83
N THR A 212 -10.96 8.74 -6.23
CA THR A 212 -10.07 9.08 -7.35
C THR A 212 -8.90 9.95 -6.89
N LEU A 213 -7.81 9.96 -7.68
CA LEU A 213 -6.65 10.78 -7.36
C LEU A 213 -6.98 12.29 -7.38
N PRO A 214 -7.70 12.83 -8.39
CA PRO A 214 -8.10 14.23 -8.37
C PRO A 214 -8.91 14.60 -7.13
N ALA A 215 -9.85 13.75 -6.70
CA ALA A 215 -10.63 13.98 -5.48
C ALA A 215 -9.74 14.02 -4.24
N LEU A 216 -8.80 13.08 -4.10
CA LEU A 216 -7.86 13.09 -2.98
C LEU A 216 -6.98 14.35 -2.97
N GLN A 217 -6.53 14.81 -4.14
CA GLN A 217 -5.74 16.03 -4.26
C GLN A 217 -6.57 17.28 -3.88
N ALA A 218 -7.81 17.37 -4.36
CA ALA A 218 -8.73 18.45 -4.00
C ALA A 218 -9.01 18.48 -2.49
N LEU A 219 -9.35 17.33 -1.90
CA LEU A 219 -9.56 17.21 -0.45
C LEU A 219 -8.31 17.59 0.35
N ALA A 220 -7.13 17.12 -0.08
CA ALA A 220 -5.87 17.45 0.57
C ALA A 220 -5.58 18.96 0.54
N THR A 221 -5.92 19.63 -0.57
CA THR A 221 -5.78 21.08 -0.72
C THR A 221 -6.74 21.82 0.21
N LEU A 222 -8.02 21.48 0.22
CA LEU A 222 -9.04 22.08 1.09
C LEU A 222 -8.67 21.94 2.58
N LEU A 223 -8.14 20.78 2.97
CA LEU A 223 -7.72 20.51 4.35
C LEU A 223 -6.44 21.26 4.74
N ARG A 224 -5.46 21.35 3.83
CA ARG A 224 -4.19 22.05 4.03
C ARG A 224 -4.41 23.57 4.14
N ASP A 225 -5.20 24.11 3.22
CA ASP A 225 -5.44 25.55 3.13
C ASP A 225 -6.47 26.03 4.17
N ARG A 226 -7.00 25.08 4.96
CA ARG A 226 -7.98 25.34 6.05
C ARG A 226 -9.24 26.07 5.58
N THR A 227 -9.60 25.91 4.33
CA THR A 227 -10.82 26.48 3.74
C THR A 227 -12.07 25.69 4.12
N MET A 228 -11.90 24.45 4.61
CA MET A 228 -12.97 23.61 5.12
C MET A 228 -13.15 23.85 6.61
N GLU A 229 -14.34 24.32 6.99
CA GLU A 229 -14.72 24.47 8.41
C GLU A 229 -14.93 23.11 9.06
N LYS A 230 -14.49 22.95 10.30
CA LYS A 230 -14.59 21.70 11.07
C LYS A 230 -15.18 22.01 12.44
N TYR A 231 -16.27 21.35 12.75
CA TYR A 231 -16.96 21.50 14.02
C TYR A 231 -16.87 20.20 14.82
N TYR A 232 -16.65 20.32 16.12
CA TYR A 232 -16.58 19.21 17.05
C TYR A 232 -17.48 19.49 18.24
N LEU A 233 -18.19 18.47 18.72
CA LEU A 233 -18.90 18.50 19.99
C LEU A 233 -18.02 17.81 21.04
N ALA A 234 -17.79 18.46 22.14
CA ALA A 234 -17.06 17.91 23.29
C ALA A 234 -17.89 18.08 24.55
N ILE A 235 -17.88 17.04 25.39
CA ILE A 235 -18.43 17.10 26.75
C ILE A 235 -17.26 17.46 27.67
N VAL A 236 -17.36 18.56 28.38
CA VAL A 236 -16.37 19.08 29.31
C VAL A 236 -16.90 19.05 30.74
#